data_640329ffe04df3a2a2fcfa13d8b3d4a8
#
_entry.id   640329ffe04df3a2a2fcfa13d8b3d4a8
#
_cell.length_a   1.000
_cell.length_b   1.000
_cell.length_c   1.000
_cell.angle_alpha   90.00
_cell.angle_beta   90.00
_cell.angle_gamma   90.00
#
_symmetry.space_group_name_H-M   'P 1'
#
loop_
_entity.id
_entity.type
_entity.pdbx_description
1 polymer ?
#
loop_
_entity_poly.entity_id
_entity_poly.type
_entity_poly.pdbx_seq_one_letter_code
_entity_poly.pdbx_strand_id
1 'polypeptide(L)'
;MTPFPKMTKRRTIKRPQTRTKFHLIYMLLALAIGLSLHSCADIPAGRELATKFGLDGVFKELGTAARELASTAKTASKAVTSPKTYTGNDTDSFSACRQFFAGGKPPVVAPRPTNRDLCYDAFAILHSGESKTAVFVAEKLNKASIADADEKRTNKFFPDARLRSAERATLDDYKGSGFDRGHMAPAGDMPTAQAMAQSFSLANMIPQSPEHNRGVWAKTVEAATRKYASRASGDVYVITGPVYEPSIAQSPSIGTGKVRVPKYLFKLVYDQDANRAWAHWHLNDDATRGSKPISYAELVKRTGIEFLPGVNAHE
;
A
#
# COMPACT_ATOMS: atom_id res chain seq x y z
N MET A 1 41.53 -43.29 27.82
CA MET A 1 40.47 -42.33 28.16
C MET A 1 41.12 -41.01 28.52
N THR A 2 41.20 -40.07 27.61
CA THR A 2 41.78 -38.74 27.80
C THR A 2 40.62 -37.72 27.79
N PRO A 3 40.54 -36.75 28.74
CA PRO A 3 39.42 -35.83 28.82
C PRO A 3 39.58 -34.63 27.87
N PHE A 4 38.47 -34.21 27.24
CA PHE A 4 38.32 -33.05 26.36
C PHE A 4 38.48 -31.74 27.15
N PRO A 5 39.09 -30.67 26.55
CA PRO A 5 39.21 -29.37 27.17
C PRO A 5 37.90 -28.57 27.13
N LYS A 6 37.63 -27.86 28.24
CA LYS A 6 36.45 -26.95 28.43
C LYS A 6 36.53 -25.75 27.52
N MET A 7 35.45 -25.50 26.74
CA MET A 7 35.26 -24.28 25.97
C MET A 7 35.07 -23.04 26.86
N THR A 8 35.92 -22.06 26.68
CA THR A 8 35.85 -20.73 27.29
C THR A 8 34.71 -19.90 26.67
N LYS A 9 33.83 -19.34 27.50
CA LYS A 9 32.77 -18.41 27.13
C LYS A 9 33.34 -17.13 26.50
N ARG A 10 32.98 -16.86 25.22
CA ARG A 10 33.22 -15.56 24.57
C ARG A 10 32.32 -14.50 25.22
N ARG A 11 32.95 -13.46 25.74
CA ARG A 11 32.28 -12.23 26.20
C ARG A 11 31.72 -11.46 24.98
N THR A 12 30.42 -11.29 24.94
CA THR A 12 29.73 -10.39 24.00
C THR A 12 29.95 -8.94 24.46
N ILE A 13 30.67 -8.15 23.66
CA ILE A 13 30.83 -6.69 23.86
C ILE A 13 29.55 -6.03 23.35
N LYS A 14 28.72 -5.47 24.26
CA LYS A 14 27.61 -4.60 23.95
C LYS A 14 28.12 -3.27 23.39
N ARG A 15 27.82 -2.95 22.12
CA ARG A 15 28.05 -1.62 21.54
C ARG A 15 27.04 -0.61 22.14
N PRO A 16 27.48 0.60 22.53
CA PRO A 16 26.57 1.59 23.10
C PRO A 16 25.63 2.20 22.03
N GLN A 17 24.33 2.14 22.31
CA GLN A 17 23.22 2.70 21.50
C GLN A 17 23.04 4.23 21.61
N THR A 18 24.04 4.96 22.04
CA THR A 18 23.90 6.39 22.38
C THR A 18 24.16 7.37 21.24
N ARG A 19 24.73 6.96 20.10
CA ARG A 19 25.08 7.90 19.01
C ARG A 19 23.91 8.42 18.19
N THR A 20 22.85 7.64 18.00
CA THR A 20 21.72 8.03 17.11
C THR A 20 20.77 9.05 17.73
N LYS A 21 20.58 9.02 19.06
CA LYS A 21 19.73 9.99 19.77
C LYS A 21 20.36 11.38 19.84
N PHE A 22 21.70 11.48 19.96
CA PHE A 22 22.41 12.75 19.98
C PHE A 22 22.34 13.47 18.63
N HIS A 23 22.44 12.76 17.50
CA HIS A 23 22.35 13.37 16.17
C HIS A 23 20.97 13.96 15.88
N LEU A 24 19.87 13.29 16.31
CA LEU A 24 18.52 13.80 16.12
C LEU A 24 18.25 15.05 16.95
N ILE A 25 18.74 15.12 18.18
CA ILE A 25 18.61 16.29 19.06
C ILE A 25 19.43 17.46 18.50
N TYR A 26 20.64 17.22 18.01
CA TYR A 26 21.45 18.26 17.36
C TYR A 26 20.82 18.79 16.07
N MET A 27 20.20 17.92 15.26
CA MET A 27 19.48 18.36 14.06
C MET A 27 18.23 19.18 14.41
N LEU A 28 17.46 18.81 15.43
CA LEU A 28 16.29 19.57 15.88
C LEU A 28 16.66 20.91 16.53
N LEU A 29 17.77 20.96 17.30
CA LEU A 29 18.29 22.21 17.84
C LEU A 29 18.84 23.13 16.73
N ALA A 30 19.53 22.59 15.74
CA ALA A 30 20.02 23.34 14.59
C ALA A 30 18.86 23.90 13.74
N LEU A 31 17.75 23.14 13.60
CA LEU A 31 16.54 23.60 12.90
C LEU A 31 15.83 24.74 13.68
N ALA A 32 15.71 24.60 15.00
CA ALA A 32 15.09 25.61 15.85
C ALA A 32 15.93 26.91 15.90
N ILE A 33 17.24 26.79 15.96
CA ILE A 33 18.19 27.92 15.91
C ILE A 33 18.17 28.55 14.51
N GLY A 34 18.09 27.78 13.43
CA GLY A 34 17.99 28.26 12.05
C GLY A 34 16.71 29.07 11.79
N LEU A 35 15.57 28.61 12.30
CA LEU A 35 14.29 29.32 12.21
C LEU A 35 14.29 30.63 13.04
N SER A 36 14.90 30.62 14.23
CA SER A 36 15.02 31.83 15.06
C SER A 36 16.00 32.87 14.46
N LEU A 37 17.08 32.41 13.84
CA LEU A 37 18.08 33.27 13.18
C LEU A 37 17.54 33.85 11.85
N HIS A 38 16.63 33.15 11.16
CA HIS A 38 15.99 33.67 9.95
C HIS A 38 15.07 34.85 10.25
N SER A 39 14.34 34.83 11.37
CA SER A 39 13.57 35.99 11.86
C SER A 39 14.46 37.17 12.29
N CYS A 40 15.70 36.91 12.74
CA CYS A 40 16.66 37.96 13.11
C CYS A 40 17.41 38.54 11.91
N ALA A 41 17.54 37.82 10.79
CA ALA A 41 18.25 38.30 9.59
C ALA A 41 17.48 39.40 8.83
N ASP A 42 16.17 39.53 9.05
CA ASP A 42 15.34 40.61 8.49
C ASP A 42 15.36 41.91 9.31
N ILE A 43 16.05 41.90 10.48
CA ILE A 43 16.25 43.07 11.32
C ILE A 43 17.62 43.69 10.96
N PRO A 44 17.72 45.03 10.72
CA PRO A 44 18.97 45.69 10.31
C PRO A 44 20.19 45.35 11.20
N ALA A 45 19.99 45.23 12.52
CA ALA A 45 21.02 44.85 13.48
C ALA A 45 21.57 43.45 13.32
N GLY A 46 20.75 42.50 12.81
CA GLY A 46 21.16 41.09 12.56
C GLY A 46 22.10 40.94 11.37
N ARG A 47 21.92 41.73 10.33
CA ARG A 47 22.81 41.78 9.16
C ARG A 47 24.18 42.31 9.50
N GLU A 48 24.25 43.35 10.30
CA GLU A 48 25.52 43.97 10.72
C GLU A 48 26.38 42.99 11.56
N LEU A 49 25.75 42.21 12.44
CA LEU A 49 26.44 41.14 13.20
C LEU A 49 26.92 40.03 12.28
N ALA A 50 26.13 39.55 11.33
CA ALA A 50 26.48 38.49 10.40
C ALA A 50 27.72 38.84 9.56
N THR A 51 27.81 40.04 9.07
CA THR A 51 28.95 40.55 8.31
C THR A 51 30.18 40.66 9.19
N LYS A 52 30.03 41.11 10.45
CA LYS A 52 31.12 41.26 11.42
C LYS A 52 31.80 39.94 11.82
N PHE A 53 31.06 38.81 11.74
CA PHE A 53 31.55 37.48 12.05
C PHE A 53 31.81 36.61 10.83
N GLY A 54 31.70 37.14 9.60
CA GLY A 54 31.95 36.41 8.34
C GLY A 54 30.97 35.28 8.08
N LEU A 55 29.73 35.37 8.58
CA LEU A 55 28.71 34.32 8.50
C LEU A 55 27.75 34.51 7.33
N ASP A 56 27.94 35.49 6.45
CA ASP A 56 27.06 35.79 5.33
C ASP A 56 26.88 34.61 4.37
N GLY A 57 27.94 33.82 4.11
CA GLY A 57 27.89 32.61 3.29
C GLY A 57 27.00 31.52 3.90
N VAL A 58 27.09 31.31 5.22
CA VAL A 58 26.32 30.30 5.94
C VAL A 58 24.82 30.63 5.95
N PHE A 59 24.48 31.92 6.14
CA PHE A 59 23.08 32.36 6.09
C PHE A 59 22.47 32.25 4.70
N LYS A 60 23.27 32.47 3.65
CA LYS A 60 22.84 32.32 2.26
C LYS A 60 22.56 30.85 1.90
N GLU A 61 23.42 29.93 2.31
CA GLU A 61 23.22 28.48 2.09
C GLU A 61 22.04 27.92 2.91
N LEU A 62 21.89 28.33 4.17
CA LEU A 62 20.73 27.96 4.98
C LEU A 62 19.43 28.51 4.43
N GLY A 63 19.43 29.71 3.90
CA GLY A 63 18.25 30.32 3.24
C GLY A 63 17.85 29.60 1.94
N THR A 64 18.83 29.13 1.15
CA THR A 64 18.54 28.32 -0.06
C THR A 64 18.02 26.93 0.30
N ALA A 65 18.64 26.24 1.24
CA ALA A 65 18.17 24.92 1.72
C ALA A 65 16.76 24.99 2.34
N ALA A 66 16.46 26.04 3.10
CA ALA A 66 15.11 26.26 3.67
C ALA A 66 14.07 26.54 2.59
N ARG A 67 14.41 27.26 1.52
CA ARG A 67 13.50 27.48 0.37
C ARG A 67 13.29 26.22 -0.45
N GLU A 68 14.30 25.40 -0.66
CA GLU A 68 14.14 24.09 -1.32
C GLU A 68 13.28 23.13 -0.49
N LEU A 69 13.48 23.05 0.82
CA LEU A 69 12.64 22.28 1.71
C LEU A 69 11.18 22.78 1.74
N ALA A 70 10.96 24.10 1.73
CA ALA A 70 9.64 24.69 1.67
C ALA A 70 8.97 24.48 0.30
N SER A 71 9.71 24.48 -0.80
CA SER A 71 9.20 24.19 -2.14
C SER A 71 8.84 22.71 -2.29
N THR A 72 9.65 21.80 -1.77
CA THR A 72 9.38 20.36 -1.75
C THR A 72 8.17 20.02 -0.85
N ALA A 73 8.07 20.67 0.31
CA ALA A 73 6.90 20.55 1.18
C ALA A 73 5.61 21.10 0.53
N LYS A 74 5.70 22.19 -0.21
CA LYS A 74 4.57 22.79 -0.95
C LYS A 74 4.13 21.91 -2.13
N THR A 75 5.07 21.25 -2.82
CA THR A 75 4.79 20.30 -3.91
C THR A 75 4.18 19.01 -3.37
N ALA A 76 4.68 18.49 -2.23
CA ALA A 76 4.09 17.35 -1.55
C ALA A 76 2.69 17.64 -0.98
N SER A 77 2.44 18.86 -0.50
CA SER A 77 1.12 19.29 -0.01
C SER A 77 0.08 19.46 -1.12
N LYS A 78 0.49 19.69 -2.36
CA LYS A 78 -0.42 19.89 -3.51
C LYS A 78 -0.94 18.58 -4.10
N ALA A 79 -0.37 17.42 -3.71
CA ALA A 79 -0.72 16.09 -4.23
C ALA A 79 -1.68 15.30 -3.34
N VAL A 80 -2.09 15.81 -2.17
CA VAL A 80 -3.07 15.12 -1.31
C VAL A 80 -4.47 15.63 -1.66
N THR A 81 -5.01 15.17 -2.79
CA THR A 81 -6.45 15.28 -3.05
C THR A 81 -7.19 14.38 -2.07
N SER A 82 -8.11 14.95 -1.31
CA SER A 82 -9.01 14.15 -0.46
C SER A 82 -9.74 13.12 -1.33
N PRO A 83 -9.84 11.84 -0.92
CA PRO A 83 -10.52 10.84 -1.70
C PRO A 83 -11.98 11.24 -1.91
N LYS A 84 -12.42 11.18 -3.16
CA LYS A 84 -13.82 11.45 -3.51
C LYS A 84 -14.70 10.31 -3.01
N THR A 85 -15.96 10.63 -2.69
CA THR A 85 -16.95 9.59 -2.43
C THR A 85 -17.30 8.89 -3.74
N TYR A 86 -17.21 7.56 -3.76
CA TYR A 86 -17.61 6.76 -4.91
C TYR A 86 -19.13 6.78 -5.08
N THR A 87 -19.63 7.24 -6.22
CA THR A 87 -21.06 7.41 -6.50
C THR A 87 -21.63 6.33 -7.46
N GLY A 88 -20.82 5.35 -7.85
CA GLY A 88 -21.24 4.18 -8.64
C GLY A 88 -21.30 4.41 -10.16
N ASN A 89 -21.75 5.58 -10.61
CA ASN A 89 -21.86 5.97 -12.02
C ASN A 89 -21.06 7.23 -12.35
N ASP A 90 -20.15 7.63 -11.46
CA ASP A 90 -19.39 8.85 -11.65
C ASP A 90 -18.30 8.63 -12.70
N THR A 91 -18.43 9.34 -13.84
CA THR A 91 -17.39 9.38 -14.88
C THR A 91 -16.04 9.91 -14.35
N ASP A 92 -16.05 10.50 -13.15
CA ASP A 92 -14.89 11.05 -12.46
C ASP A 92 -14.18 10.05 -11.51
N SER A 93 -14.82 8.91 -11.18
CA SER A 93 -14.19 7.89 -10.34
C SER A 93 -12.94 7.34 -11.01
N PHE A 94 -11.86 7.21 -10.23
CA PHE A 94 -10.56 6.75 -10.71
C PHE A 94 -9.99 7.56 -11.87
N SER A 95 -10.39 8.83 -12.05
CA SER A 95 -9.95 9.66 -13.19
C SER A 95 -8.42 9.75 -13.33
N ALA A 96 -7.69 9.67 -12.21
CA ALA A 96 -6.23 9.72 -12.17
C ALA A 96 -5.53 8.37 -12.39
N CYS A 97 -6.28 7.25 -12.45
CA CYS A 97 -5.69 5.89 -12.51
C CYS A 97 -6.53 4.88 -13.30
N ARG A 98 -7.22 5.33 -14.34
CA ARG A 98 -8.04 4.48 -15.22
C ARG A 98 -7.24 3.41 -15.96
N GLN A 99 -5.94 3.59 -16.09
CA GLN A 99 -5.04 2.62 -16.72
C GLN A 99 -5.01 1.25 -16.04
N PHE A 100 -5.49 1.14 -14.79
CA PHE A 100 -5.55 -0.13 -14.07
C PHE A 100 -6.83 -0.94 -14.36
N PHE A 101 -7.71 -0.44 -15.21
CA PHE A 101 -8.96 -1.08 -15.57
C PHE A 101 -9.02 -1.37 -17.07
N ALA A 102 -9.51 -2.53 -17.45
CA ALA A 102 -9.69 -2.93 -18.85
C ALA A 102 -10.56 -1.91 -19.59
N GLY A 103 -10.06 -1.39 -20.71
CA GLY A 103 -10.72 -0.31 -21.46
C GLY A 103 -10.90 0.99 -20.67
N GLY A 104 -10.17 1.19 -19.57
CA GLY A 104 -10.29 2.35 -18.70
C GLY A 104 -11.60 2.41 -17.88
N LYS A 105 -12.33 1.30 -17.78
CA LYS A 105 -13.65 1.23 -17.14
C LYS A 105 -13.55 0.52 -15.79
N PRO A 106 -13.73 1.24 -14.65
CA PRO A 106 -13.74 0.61 -13.33
C PRO A 106 -14.91 -0.38 -13.16
N PRO A 107 -14.79 -1.37 -12.23
CA PRO A 107 -15.88 -2.24 -11.84
C PRO A 107 -17.16 -1.48 -11.44
N VAL A 108 -18.30 -2.03 -11.79
CA VAL A 108 -19.62 -1.49 -11.41
C VAL A 108 -19.99 -2.02 -10.02
N VAL A 109 -19.90 -1.17 -9.02
CA VAL A 109 -20.21 -1.49 -7.61
C VAL A 109 -21.36 -0.61 -7.14
N ALA A 110 -22.29 -1.18 -6.39
CA ALA A 110 -23.35 -0.40 -5.76
C ALA A 110 -22.74 0.71 -4.87
N PRO A 111 -23.15 1.98 -5.04
CA PRO A 111 -22.57 3.09 -4.30
C PRO A 111 -22.86 2.97 -2.80
N ARG A 112 -21.85 3.30 -1.97
CA ARG A 112 -22.00 3.40 -0.53
C ARG A 112 -21.37 4.71 -0.04
N PRO A 113 -21.96 5.40 0.96
CA PRO A 113 -21.47 6.71 1.41
C PRO A 113 -20.03 6.73 1.93
N THR A 114 -19.53 5.56 2.37
CA THR A 114 -18.17 5.39 2.90
C THR A 114 -17.19 4.80 1.91
N ASN A 115 -17.59 4.57 0.65
CA ASN A 115 -16.66 4.12 -0.38
C ASN A 115 -15.80 5.29 -0.87
N ARG A 116 -14.50 5.02 -1.05
CA ARG A 116 -13.49 6.01 -1.50
C ARG A 116 -12.63 5.39 -2.58
N ASP A 117 -12.44 6.10 -3.69
CA ASP A 117 -11.46 5.74 -4.71
C ASP A 117 -10.08 6.27 -4.33
N LEU A 118 -9.07 5.43 -4.43
CA LEU A 118 -7.68 5.74 -4.13
C LEU A 118 -6.81 5.32 -5.29
N CYS A 119 -6.07 6.26 -5.86
CA CYS A 119 -5.07 5.98 -6.89
C CYS A 119 -3.67 5.94 -6.27
N TYR A 120 -2.87 4.97 -6.70
CA TYR A 120 -1.46 4.78 -6.38
C TYR A 120 -0.68 4.63 -7.69
N ASP A 121 0.64 4.58 -7.61
CA ASP A 121 1.49 4.56 -8.82
C ASP A 121 1.32 3.28 -9.66
N ALA A 122 1.09 2.12 -9.00
CA ALA A 122 0.98 0.82 -9.66
C ALA A 122 -0.35 0.10 -9.45
N PHE A 123 -1.30 0.69 -8.70
CA PHE A 123 -2.61 0.07 -8.44
C PHE A 123 -3.66 1.12 -8.05
N ALA A 124 -4.92 0.71 -8.11
CA ALA A 124 -6.07 1.49 -7.66
C ALA A 124 -6.90 0.71 -6.64
N ILE A 125 -7.50 1.39 -5.68
CA ILE A 125 -8.33 0.78 -4.62
C ILE A 125 -9.70 1.45 -4.58
N LEU A 126 -10.78 0.66 -4.61
CA LEU A 126 -12.05 1.09 -4.04
C LEU A 126 -12.07 0.69 -2.57
N HIS A 127 -11.93 1.64 -1.68
CA HIS A 127 -11.92 1.42 -0.23
C HIS A 127 -13.33 1.52 0.35
N SER A 128 -13.65 0.65 1.31
CA SER A 128 -14.88 0.71 2.12
C SER A 128 -14.57 1.14 3.55
N GLY A 129 -15.12 2.28 3.97
CA GLY A 129 -15.02 2.73 5.36
C GLY A 129 -15.84 1.87 6.33
N GLU A 130 -16.81 1.08 5.84
CA GLU A 130 -17.59 0.14 6.64
C GLU A 130 -16.77 -1.08 7.07
N SER A 131 -16.05 -1.69 6.14
CA SER A 131 -15.14 -2.81 6.43
C SER A 131 -13.76 -2.36 6.88
N LYS A 132 -13.35 -1.13 6.56
CA LYS A 132 -12.00 -0.56 6.69
C LYS A 132 -10.94 -1.31 5.90
N THR A 133 -11.36 -1.89 4.79
CA THR A 133 -10.55 -2.64 3.82
C THR A 133 -10.95 -2.24 2.41
N ALA A 134 -10.24 -2.75 1.41
CA ALA A 134 -10.67 -2.59 0.02
C ALA A 134 -11.99 -3.34 -0.24
N VAL A 135 -12.84 -2.81 -1.13
CA VAL A 135 -13.86 -3.56 -1.86
C VAL A 135 -13.19 -4.37 -2.96
N PHE A 136 -12.28 -3.71 -3.68
CA PHE A 136 -11.36 -4.33 -4.61
C PHE A 136 -10.08 -3.49 -4.75
N VAL A 137 -9.03 -4.14 -5.23
CA VAL A 137 -7.78 -3.52 -5.68
C VAL A 137 -7.51 -3.95 -7.11
N ALA A 138 -7.23 -3.01 -8.00
CA ALA A 138 -6.96 -3.25 -9.40
C ALA A 138 -5.51 -2.93 -9.75
N GLU A 139 -4.88 -3.80 -10.53
CA GLU A 139 -3.51 -3.70 -11.04
C GLU A 139 -3.50 -3.97 -12.55
N LYS A 140 -2.52 -3.42 -13.23
CA LYS A 140 -2.21 -3.77 -14.62
C LYS A 140 -0.78 -4.29 -14.68
N LEU A 141 -0.64 -5.56 -15.04
CA LEU A 141 0.63 -6.27 -15.11
C LEU A 141 0.97 -6.58 -16.58
N ASN A 142 2.24 -6.60 -16.91
CA ASN A 142 2.77 -7.07 -18.18
C ASN A 142 4.22 -7.54 -18.01
N LYS A 143 4.81 -8.03 -19.08
CA LYS A 143 6.18 -8.53 -19.05
C LYS A 143 7.18 -7.49 -18.54
N ALA A 144 7.04 -6.22 -18.93
CA ALA A 144 7.96 -5.15 -18.51
C ALA A 144 7.78 -4.83 -17.01
N SER A 145 6.54 -4.59 -16.55
CA SER A 145 6.29 -4.26 -15.14
C SER A 145 6.74 -5.37 -14.20
N ILE A 146 6.62 -6.65 -14.61
CA ILE A 146 7.09 -7.79 -13.80
C ILE A 146 8.61 -7.91 -13.81
N ALA A 147 9.27 -7.58 -14.94
CA ALA A 147 10.74 -7.58 -15.00
C ALA A 147 11.36 -6.49 -14.10
N ASP A 148 10.69 -5.35 -13.96
CA ASP A 148 11.11 -4.23 -13.11
C ASP A 148 10.71 -4.42 -11.61
N ALA A 149 9.93 -5.46 -11.29
CA ALA A 149 9.45 -5.71 -9.91
C ALA A 149 10.50 -6.44 -9.05
N ASP A 150 11.71 -5.89 -8.96
CA ASP A 150 12.84 -6.40 -8.18
C ASP A 150 13.18 -5.56 -6.93
N GLU A 151 12.33 -4.61 -6.60
CA GLU A 151 12.52 -3.68 -5.51
C GLU A 151 12.57 -4.35 -4.13
N LYS A 152 13.50 -3.88 -3.30
CA LYS A 152 13.66 -4.39 -1.95
C LYS A 152 12.43 -4.11 -1.09
N ARG A 153 11.82 -5.16 -0.55
CA ARG A 153 10.62 -5.07 0.32
C ARG A 153 10.88 -4.18 1.55
N THR A 154 10.02 -3.19 1.79
CA THR A 154 10.20 -2.21 2.88
C THR A 154 9.62 -2.66 4.22
N ASN A 155 8.54 -3.45 4.25
CA ASN A 155 7.76 -3.86 5.42
C ASN A 155 7.29 -2.69 6.33
N LYS A 156 7.19 -1.48 5.79
CA LYS A 156 6.78 -0.27 6.52
C LYS A 156 5.30 0.00 6.29
N PHE A 157 4.44 -0.71 7.01
CA PHE A 157 3.00 -0.50 6.94
C PHE A 157 2.57 0.85 7.54
N PHE A 158 1.57 1.48 6.93
CA PHE A 158 1.04 2.76 7.36
C PHE A 158 -0.46 2.89 7.07
N PRO A 159 -1.24 3.60 7.93
CA PRO A 159 -2.61 3.97 7.63
C PRO A 159 -2.65 5.06 6.56
N ASP A 160 -3.53 4.93 5.56
CA ASP A 160 -3.65 5.94 4.50
C ASP A 160 -4.24 7.25 5.05
N ALA A 161 -3.48 8.33 4.98
CA ALA A 161 -3.88 9.62 5.53
C ALA A 161 -5.02 10.30 4.73
N ARG A 162 -5.27 9.87 3.49
CA ARG A 162 -6.39 10.35 2.66
C ARG A 162 -7.75 9.89 3.18
N LEU A 163 -7.78 8.76 3.89
CA LEU A 163 -8.99 8.23 4.52
C LEU A 163 -9.23 8.89 5.88
N ARG A 164 -10.49 9.11 6.21
CA ARG A 164 -10.89 9.58 7.55
C ARG A 164 -10.45 8.56 8.61
N SER A 165 -10.07 9.02 9.80
CA SER A 165 -9.63 8.13 10.90
C SER A 165 -10.67 7.08 11.28
N ALA A 166 -11.95 7.42 11.22
CA ALA A 166 -13.05 6.48 11.48
C ALA A 166 -13.24 5.42 10.38
N GLU A 167 -12.76 5.67 9.16
CA GLU A 167 -12.96 4.84 7.96
C GLU A 167 -11.74 3.98 7.60
N ARG A 168 -10.63 4.08 8.33
CA ARG A 168 -9.37 3.37 8.01
C ARG A 168 -8.93 2.44 9.12
N ALA A 169 -8.17 1.40 8.75
CA ALA A 169 -7.47 0.54 9.69
C ALA A 169 -6.23 1.24 10.25
N THR A 170 -5.81 0.81 11.43
CA THR A 170 -4.57 1.22 12.10
C THR A 170 -3.66 0.01 12.33
N LEU A 171 -2.38 0.26 12.63
CA LEU A 171 -1.44 -0.81 12.96
C LEU A 171 -1.85 -1.57 14.24
N ASP A 172 -2.44 -0.86 15.19
CA ASP A 172 -2.89 -1.43 16.46
C ASP A 172 -4.06 -2.40 16.28
N ASP A 173 -4.88 -2.23 15.23
CA ASP A 173 -5.96 -3.18 14.94
C ASP A 173 -5.45 -4.57 14.59
N TYR A 174 -4.28 -4.67 13.95
CA TYR A 174 -3.65 -5.94 13.58
C TYR A 174 -2.77 -6.54 14.67
N LYS A 175 -2.34 -5.73 15.64
CA LYS A 175 -1.42 -6.18 16.69
C LYS A 175 -2.08 -7.23 17.59
N GLY A 176 -1.49 -8.44 17.61
CA GLY A 176 -2.01 -9.54 18.43
C GLY A 176 -3.36 -10.10 17.98
N SER A 177 -3.85 -9.75 16.78
CA SER A 177 -5.14 -10.19 16.24
C SER A 177 -5.16 -11.66 15.78
N GLY A 178 -4.01 -12.28 15.59
CA GLY A 178 -3.89 -13.61 14.97
C GLY A 178 -3.93 -13.58 13.45
N PHE A 179 -4.17 -12.43 12.81
CA PHE A 179 -4.19 -12.27 11.36
C PHE A 179 -2.97 -11.53 10.84
N ASP A 180 -2.55 -11.90 9.64
CA ASP A 180 -1.57 -11.13 8.87
C ASP A 180 -2.23 -9.91 8.22
N ARG A 181 -1.41 -8.92 7.88
CA ARG A 181 -1.75 -7.86 6.93
C ARG A 181 -1.56 -8.41 5.52
N GLY A 182 -2.62 -9.06 5.00
CA GLY A 182 -2.61 -9.68 3.67
C GLY A 182 -2.74 -8.62 2.58
N HIS A 183 -1.80 -8.60 1.64
CA HIS A 183 -1.82 -7.68 0.50
C HIS A 183 -2.89 -8.07 -0.52
N MET A 184 -3.60 -7.08 -1.06
CA MET A 184 -4.46 -7.29 -2.23
C MET A 184 -3.67 -7.07 -3.53
N ALA A 185 -2.96 -5.94 -3.66
CA ALA A 185 -1.89 -5.74 -4.63
C ALA A 185 -0.55 -6.16 -4.00
N PRO A 186 0.07 -7.27 -4.44
CA PRO A 186 1.27 -7.81 -3.80
C PRO A 186 2.48 -6.89 -3.92
N ALA A 187 3.29 -6.81 -2.87
CA ALA A 187 4.56 -6.08 -2.92
C ALA A 187 5.50 -6.59 -4.03
N GLY A 188 5.42 -7.89 -4.37
CA GLY A 188 6.22 -8.49 -5.45
C GLY A 188 5.79 -8.12 -6.87
N ASP A 189 4.75 -7.32 -7.04
CA ASP A 189 4.26 -6.85 -8.34
C ASP A 189 4.65 -5.36 -8.58
N MET A 190 5.32 -4.74 -7.61
CA MET A 190 5.61 -3.31 -7.62
C MET A 190 6.88 -2.97 -8.40
N PRO A 191 6.79 -2.21 -9.51
CA PRO A 191 7.91 -1.96 -10.41
C PRO A 191 8.85 -0.83 -9.96
N THR A 192 8.53 -0.10 -8.89
CA THR A 192 9.35 1.02 -8.39
C THR A 192 9.39 1.04 -6.87
N ALA A 193 10.44 1.64 -6.30
CA ALA A 193 10.58 1.80 -4.85
C ALA A 193 9.41 2.57 -4.22
N GLN A 194 8.83 3.54 -4.94
CA GLN A 194 7.66 4.29 -4.49
C GLN A 194 6.41 3.43 -4.51
N ALA A 195 6.13 2.69 -5.59
CA ALA A 195 5.01 1.74 -5.66
C ALA A 195 5.16 0.64 -4.59
N MET A 196 6.39 0.13 -4.38
CA MET A 196 6.71 -0.78 -3.29
C MET A 196 6.33 -0.19 -1.92
N ALA A 197 6.73 1.04 -1.62
CA ALA A 197 6.37 1.70 -0.37
C ALA A 197 4.85 1.89 -0.24
N GLN A 198 4.19 2.31 -1.30
CA GLN A 198 2.73 2.51 -1.36
C GLN A 198 1.95 1.21 -1.14
N SER A 199 2.47 0.06 -1.62
CA SER A 199 1.81 -1.24 -1.45
C SER A 199 1.62 -1.63 0.02
N PHE A 200 2.38 -1.04 0.96
CA PHE A 200 2.25 -1.23 2.40
C PHE A 200 1.19 -0.33 3.08
N SER A 201 0.41 0.44 2.31
CA SER A 201 -0.78 1.13 2.83
C SER A 201 -1.76 0.12 3.43
N LEU A 202 -2.27 0.39 4.63
CA LEU A 202 -3.30 -0.46 5.26
C LEU A 202 -4.62 -0.48 4.47
N ALA A 203 -4.84 0.48 3.55
CA ALA A 203 -5.97 0.43 2.61
C ALA A 203 -5.85 -0.74 1.60
N ASN A 204 -4.61 -1.22 1.34
CA ASN A 204 -4.31 -2.39 0.51
C ASN A 204 -4.30 -3.71 1.31
N MET A 205 -4.61 -3.67 2.61
CA MET A 205 -4.52 -4.81 3.50
C MET A 205 -5.88 -5.33 3.92
N ILE A 206 -5.94 -6.64 4.11
CA ILE A 206 -7.05 -7.31 4.80
C ILE A 206 -6.53 -8.17 5.94
N PRO A 207 -7.34 -8.44 6.99
CA PRO A 207 -7.03 -9.50 7.93
C PRO A 207 -7.08 -10.85 7.22
N GLN A 208 -5.91 -11.46 7.00
CA GLN A 208 -5.77 -12.72 6.28
C GLN A 208 -5.15 -13.78 7.19
N SER A 209 -5.69 -15.00 7.14
CA SER A 209 -5.15 -16.15 7.87
C SER A 209 -3.68 -16.40 7.51
N PRO A 210 -2.76 -16.52 8.50
CA PRO A 210 -1.32 -16.50 8.24
C PRO A 210 -0.82 -17.61 7.31
N GLU A 211 -1.26 -18.86 7.52
CA GLU A 211 -0.83 -19.97 6.67
C GLU A 211 -1.41 -19.86 5.25
N HIS A 212 -2.64 -19.33 5.11
CA HIS A 212 -3.22 -19.02 3.79
C HIS A 212 -2.41 -17.93 3.09
N ASN A 213 -2.15 -16.80 3.77
CA ASN A 213 -1.41 -15.66 3.23
C ASN A 213 0.00 -16.05 2.76
N ARG A 214 0.80 -16.64 3.64
CA ARG A 214 2.20 -17.00 3.39
C ARG A 214 2.36 -18.29 2.57
N GLY A 215 1.33 -19.09 2.53
CA GLY A 215 1.28 -20.40 1.88
C GLY A 215 0.67 -20.35 0.49
N VAL A 216 -0.53 -20.94 0.36
CA VAL A 216 -1.19 -21.16 -0.93
C VAL A 216 -1.48 -19.88 -1.70
N TRP A 217 -1.85 -18.78 -1.00
CA TRP A 217 -2.11 -17.50 -1.66
C TRP A 217 -0.86 -16.94 -2.33
N ALA A 218 0.20 -16.71 -1.57
CA ALA A 218 1.45 -16.15 -2.11
C ALA A 218 2.14 -17.08 -3.12
N LYS A 219 2.23 -18.40 -2.79
CA LYS A 219 3.05 -19.34 -3.56
C LYS A 219 2.34 -19.89 -4.79
N THR A 220 1.01 -19.93 -4.79
CA THR A 220 0.22 -20.53 -5.86
C THR A 220 -0.56 -19.47 -6.64
N VAL A 221 -1.33 -18.60 -5.96
CA VAL A 221 -2.20 -17.62 -6.64
C VAL A 221 -1.37 -16.44 -7.18
N GLU A 222 -0.67 -15.72 -6.30
CA GLU A 222 0.12 -14.55 -6.70
C GLU A 222 1.30 -14.93 -7.62
N ALA A 223 2.06 -15.96 -7.26
CA ALA A 223 3.19 -16.41 -8.07
C ALA A 223 2.75 -16.92 -9.45
N ALA A 224 1.60 -17.61 -9.55
CA ALA A 224 1.06 -18.06 -10.85
C ALA A 224 0.60 -16.86 -11.70
N THR A 225 -0.04 -15.85 -11.10
CA THR A 225 -0.47 -14.63 -11.78
C THR A 225 0.73 -13.88 -12.35
N ARG A 226 1.79 -13.65 -11.56
CA ARG A 226 3.04 -13.03 -12.05
C ARG A 226 3.67 -13.83 -13.18
N LYS A 227 3.78 -15.16 -13.01
CA LYS A 227 4.32 -16.05 -14.02
C LYS A 227 3.49 -16.04 -15.31
N TYR A 228 2.19 -15.86 -15.23
CA TYR A 228 1.33 -15.68 -16.40
C TYR A 228 1.63 -14.33 -17.07
N ALA A 229 1.54 -13.23 -16.32
CA ALA A 229 1.76 -11.87 -16.84
C ALA A 229 3.14 -11.68 -17.47
N SER A 230 4.19 -12.33 -16.94
CA SER A 230 5.54 -12.29 -17.51
C SER A 230 5.67 -12.94 -18.91
N ARG A 231 4.64 -13.71 -19.36
CA ARG A 231 4.59 -14.42 -20.63
C ARG A 231 3.47 -13.99 -21.55
N ALA A 232 2.53 -13.21 -21.03
CA ALA A 232 1.43 -12.64 -21.80
C ALA A 232 1.98 -11.72 -22.90
N SER A 233 1.28 -11.64 -24.02
CA SER A 233 1.67 -10.80 -25.16
C SER A 233 1.47 -9.32 -24.90
N GLY A 234 0.50 -8.98 -24.02
CA GLY A 234 0.13 -7.62 -23.68
C GLY A 234 -0.19 -7.42 -22.21
N ASP A 235 -1.15 -6.55 -21.93
CA ASP A 235 -1.56 -6.20 -20.58
C ASP A 235 -2.49 -7.25 -19.96
N VAL A 236 -2.22 -7.60 -18.71
CA VAL A 236 -3.03 -8.47 -17.86
C VAL A 236 -3.61 -7.62 -16.73
N TYR A 237 -4.92 -7.49 -16.68
CA TYR A 237 -5.63 -6.78 -15.62
C TYR A 237 -5.94 -7.74 -14.48
N VAL A 238 -5.60 -7.34 -13.26
CA VAL A 238 -5.80 -8.16 -12.06
C VAL A 238 -6.66 -7.38 -11.08
N ILE A 239 -7.75 -8.00 -10.62
CA ILE A 239 -8.62 -7.40 -9.60
C ILE A 239 -8.72 -8.37 -8.43
N THR A 240 -8.27 -7.92 -7.27
CA THR A 240 -8.24 -8.73 -6.03
C THR A 240 -9.16 -8.11 -5.00
N GLY A 241 -9.90 -8.91 -4.28
CA GLY A 241 -10.75 -8.38 -3.22
C GLY A 241 -11.22 -9.40 -2.20
N PRO A 242 -11.72 -8.89 -1.05
CA PRO A 242 -12.36 -9.68 -0.01
C PRO A 242 -13.85 -9.89 -0.29
N VAL A 243 -14.40 -10.96 0.26
CA VAL A 243 -15.84 -11.23 0.29
C VAL A 243 -16.30 -11.51 1.70
N TYR A 244 -17.35 -10.81 2.13
CA TYR A 244 -17.91 -10.86 3.47
C TYR A 244 -19.23 -11.62 3.46
N GLU A 245 -19.34 -12.66 4.26
CA GLU A 245 -20.57 -13.44 4.42
C GLU A 245 -20.92 -13.65 5.91
N PRO A 246 -22.20 -13.53 6.24
CA PRO A 246 -23.34 -13.22 5.38
C PRO A 246 -23.41 -11.75 4.95
N SER A 247 -22.70 -10.83 5.63
CA SER A 247 -22.58 -9.40 5.31
C SER A 247 -21.36 -8.79 5.97
N ILE A 248 -20.96 -7.57 5.58
CA ILE A 248 -19.89 -6.82 6.25
C ILE A 248 -20.21 -6.63 7.74
N ALA A 249 -21.43 -6.23 8.06
CA ALA A 249 -21.84 -5.93 9.44
C ALA A 249 -21.78 -7.16 10.35
N GLN A 250 -22.07 -8.35 9.83
CA GLN A 250 -22.11 -9.61 10.58
C GLN A 250 -20.78 -10.38 10.57
N SER A 251 -19.82 -9.94 9.75
CA SER A 251 -18.49 -10.57 9.69
C SER A 251 -17.69 -10.31 10.96
N PRO A 252 -16.81 -11.22 11.38
CA PRO A 252 -15.85 -10.99 12.46
C PRO A 252 -15.03 -9.74 12.23
N SER A 253 -14.44 -9.20 13.30
CA SER A 253 -13.56 -8.03 13.19
C SER A 253 -12.38 -8.13 14.13
N ILE A 254 -11.30 -7.43 13.81
CA ILE A 254 -10.08 -7.31 14.62
C ILE A 254 -9.91 -5.88 15.14
N GLY A 255 -9.18 -5.77 16.24
CA GLY A 255 -8.79 -4.51 16.86
C GLY A 255 -9.95 -3.65 17.37
N THR A 256 -9.61 -2.57 18.04
CA THR A 256 -10.60 -1.59 18.53
C THR A 256 -11.26 -0.82 17.38
N GLY A 257 -10.57 -0.70 16.24
CA GLY A 257 -11.09 -0.13 15.00
C GLY A 257 -12.14 -0.98 14.32
N LYS A 258 -12.33 -2.26 14.72
CA LYS A 258 -13.28 -3.21 14.12
C LYS A 258 -13.06 -3.39 12.62
N VAL A 259 -11.81 -3.63 12.20
CA VAL A 259 -11.49 -3.98 10.83
C VAL A 259 -12.08 -5.35 10.51
N ARG A 260 -12.91 -5.46 9.49
CA ARG A 260 -13.66 -6.68 9.19
C ARG A 260 -12.76 -7.77 8.61
N VAL A 261 -12.99 -9.00 9.05
CA VAL A 261 -12.30 -10.20 8.55
C VAL A 261 -13.15 -10.80 7.43
N PRO A 262 -12.64 -10.88 6.19
CA PRO A 262 -13.38 -11.48 5.09
C PRO A 262 -13.44 -13.00 5.23
N LYS A 263 -14.54 -13.61 4.76
CA LYS A 263 -14.70 -15.05 4.69
C LYS A 263 -13.97 -15.65 3.49
N TYR A 264 -14.01 -14.96 2.34
CA TYR A 264 -13.31 -15.39 1.13
C TYR A 264 -12.47 -14.26 0.54
N LEU A 265 -11.50 -14.66 -0.28
CA LEU A 265 -10.72 -13.78 -1.15
C LEU A 265 -10.90 -14.25 -2.59
N PHE A 266 -10.95 -13.30 -3.49
CA PHE A 266 -10.85 -13.58 -4.92
C PHE A 266 -9.67 -12.85 -5.56
N LYS A 267 -9.14 -13.40 -6.65
CA LYS A 267 -8.22 -12.73 -7.57
C LYS A 267 -8.66 -13.05 -8.99
N LEU A 268 -9.30 -12.06 -9.63
CA LEU A 268 -9.65 -12.07 -11.05
C LEU A 268 -8.41 -11.73 -11.87
N VAL A 269 -8.18 -12.49 -12.94
CA VAL A 269 -7.14 -12.24 -13.94
C VAL A 269 -7.82 -12.14 -15.30
N TYR A 270 -7.57 -11.06 -16.03
CA TYR A 270 -8.05 -10.84 -17.39
C TYR A 270 -6.88 -10.53 -18.32
N ASP A 271 -6.62 -11.40 -19.26
CA ASP A 271 -5.66 -11.19 -20.35
C ASP A 271 -6.39 -10.51 -21.52
N GLN A 272 -6.01 -9.26 -21.79
CA GLN A 272 -6.69 -8.46 -22.81
C GLN A 272 -6.45 -9.00 -24.23
N ASP A 273 -5.23 -9.44 -24.55
CA ASP A 273 -4.88 -9.91 -25.90
C ASP A 273 -5.48 -11.28 -26.20
N ALA A 274 -5.51 -12.17 -25.20
CA ALA A 274 -6.17 -13.46 -25.31
C ALA A 274 -7.69 -13.35 -25.14
N ASN A 275 -8.20 -12.21 -24.71
CA ASN A 275 -9.59 -11.96 -24.31
C ASN A 275 -10.13 -13.03 -23.35
N ARG A 276 -9.32 -13.42 -22.36
CA ARG A 276 -9.62 -14.53 -21.45
C ARG A 276 -9.64 -14.08 -20.01
N ALA A 277 -10.67 -14.50 -19.23
CA ALA A 277 -10.80 -14.19 -17.82
C ALA A 277 -11.05 -15.44 -16.97
N TRP A 278 -10.46 -15.47 -15.78
CA TRP A 278 -10.69 -16.48 -14.74
C TRP A 278 -10.46 -15.88 -13.36
N ALA A 279 -10.96 -16.52 -12.32
CA ALA A 279 -10.74 -16.05 -10.94
C ALA A 279 -10.31 -17.18 -10.01
N HIS A 280 -9.36 -16.88 -9.13
CA HIS A 280 -9.11 -17.69 -7.94
C HIS A 280 -10.12 -17.31 -6.86
N TRP A 281 -10.63 -18.30 -6.13
CA TRP A 281 -11.59 -18.11 -5.04
C TRP A 281 -11.20 -18.99 -3.87
N HIS A 282 -10.79 -18.37 -2.76
CA HIS A 282 -10.26 -19.06 -1.60
C HIS A 282 -11.01 -18.68 -0.32
N LEU A 283 -11.25 -19.67 0.54
CA LEU A 283 -11.63 -19.42 1.93
C LEU A 283 -10.44 -18.78 2.66
N ASN A 284 -10.69 -17.78 3.50
CA ASN A 284 -9.67 -17.12 4.33
C ASN A 284 -9.41 -17.95 5.61
N ASP A 285 -8.76 -19.09 5.46
CA ASP A 285 -8.54 -20.07 6.51
C ASP A 285 -7.17 -20.74 6.36
N ASP A 286 -6.51 -21.05 7.46
CA ASP A 286 -5.17 -21.68 7.46
C ASP A 286 -5.18 -23.10 6.85
N ALA A 287 -6.33 -23.79 6.89
CA ALA A 287 -6.49 -25.11 6.29
C ALA A 287 -6.72 -25.05 4.77
N THR A 288 -6.92 -23.86 4.18
CA THR A 288 -7.20 -23.71 2.75
C THR A 288 -6.07 -24.26 1.90
N ARG A 289 -6.44 -25.08 0.92
CA ARG A 289 -5.54 -25.63 -0.09
C ARG A 289 -5.84 -24.99 -1.45
N GLY A 290 -4.93 -25.14 -2.41
CA GLY A 290 -5.14 -24.66 -3.76
C GLY A 290 -6.36 -25.28 -4.41
N SER A 291 -7.13 -24.50 -5.14
CA SER A 291 -8.30 -24.92 -5.92
C SER A 291 -8.12 -24.54 -7.39
N LYS A 292 -8.88 -25.20 -8.27
CA LYS A 292 -9.00 -24.74 -9.65
C LYS A 292 -9.65 -23.37 -9.69
N PRO A 293 -9.24 -22.48 -10.60
CA PRO A 293 -9.95 -21.23 -10.85
C PRO A 293 -11.42 -21.46 -11.20
N ILE A 294 -12.24 -20.49 -10.86
CA ILE A 294 -13.64 -20.41 -11.28
C ILE A 294 -13.76 -19.51 -12.51
N SER A 295 -14.86 -19.61 -13.23
CA SER A 295 -15.14 -18.73 -14.36
C SER A 295 -15.42 -17.29 -13.93
N TYR A 296 -15.28 -16.34 -14.86
CA TYR A 296 -15.66 -14.95 -14.63
C TYR A 296 -17.13 -14.81 -14.28
N ALA A 297 -18.00 -15.53 -15.01
CA ALA A 297 -19.45 -15.53 -14.75
C ALA A 297 -19.79 -16.01 -13.32
N GLU A 298 -19.09 -17.04 -12.83
CA GLU A 298 -19.29 -17.53 -11.46
C GLU A 298 -18.79 -16.51 -10.42
N LEU A 299 -17.70 -15.78 -10.69
CA LEU A 299 -17.23 -14.69 -9.81
C LEU A 299 -18.27 -13.57 -9.71
N VAL A 300 -18.81 -13.10 -10.85
CA VAL A 300 -19.86 -12.08 -10.90
C VAL A 300 -21.10 -12.54 -10.12
N LYS A 301 -21.53 -13.80 -10.32
CA LYS A 301 -22.66 -14.38 -9.60
C LYS A 301 -22.45 -14.39 -8.08
N ARG A 302 -21.25 -14.72 -7.61
CA ARG A 302 -20.93 -14.78 -6.17
C ARG A 302 -20.81 -13.42 -5.52
N THR A 303 -20.29 -12.42 -6.26
CA THR A 303 -19.99 -11.10 -5.71
C THR A 303 -21.08 -10.07 -6.01
N GLY A 304 -21.87 -10.26 -7.05
CA GLY A 304 -22.81 -9.27 -7.58
C GLY A 304 -22.11 -8.06 -8.21
N ILE A 305 -20.81 -8.15 -8.51
CA ILE A 305 -19.99 -7.06 -9.06
C ILE A 305 -19.63 -7.38 -10.51
N GLU A 306 -19.94 -6.46 -11.44
CA GLU A 306 -19.45 -6.48 -12.80
C GLU A 306 -18.04 -5.88 -12.84
N PHE A 307 -17.00 -6.74 -12.91
CA PHE A 307 -15.61 -6.29 -12.83
C PHE A 307 -15.02 -5.80 -14.16
N LEU A 308 -15.57 -6.26 -15.28
CA LEU A 308 -15.06 -6.01 -16.63
C LEU A 308 -16.17 -5.38 -17.52
N PRO A 309 -16.68 -4.18 -17.17
CA PRO A 309 -17.84 -3.61 -17.88
C PRO A 309 -17.53 -3.34 -19.34
N GLY A 310 -18.36 -3.94 -20.22
CA GLY A 310 -18.23 -3.86 -21.66
C GLY A 310 -17.18 -4.78 -22.27
N VAL A 311 -16.62 -5.72 -21.50
CA VAL A 311 -15.73 -6.78 -21.99
C VAL A 311 -16.54 -8.09 -22.08
N ASN A 312 -16.46 -8.75 -23.23
CA ASN A 312 -17.00 -10.10 -23.42
C ASN A 312 -15.84 -11.10 -23.44
N ALA A 313 -15.33 -11.41 -22.22
CA ALA A 313 -14.22 -12.31 -22.07
C ALA A 313 -14.59 -13.77 -22.27
N HIS A 314 -13.70 -14.56 -22.87
CA HIS A 314 -13.79 -16.02 -22.89
C HIS A 314 -13.34 -16.62 -21.55
N GLU A 315 -13.83 -17.83 -21.27
CA GLU A 315 -13.43 -18.63 -20.09
C GLU A 315 -12.18 -19.47 -20.35
#